data_f99803937e27aecc26859f6825f6608e
#
_entry.id   f99803937e27aecc26859f6825f6608e
#
_cell.length_a   1.000
_cell.length_b   1.000
_cell.length_c   1.000
_cell.angle_alpha   90.00
_cell.angle_beta   90.00
_cell.angle_gamma   90.00
#
_symmetry.space_group_name_H-M   'P 1'
#
loop_
_entity.id
_entity.type
_entity.pdbx_description
1 polymer ?
#
loop_
_entity_poly.entity_id
_entity_poly.type
_entity_poly.pdbx_seq_one_letter_code
_entity_poly.pdbx_strand_id
1 'polypeptide(L)'
;MLETILSFLALFNCYPNAAVITPSNSTFFLAGEIGVIYVRPDMMKDHVLVHELYHHCQWQKAGKKPAQTWDEWRHREEEAAKIEDIYLNLK
;
A
#
# COMPACT_ATOMS: atom_id res chain seq x y z
N MET A 1 -14.48 -8.37 1.01
CA MET A 1 -13.60 -7.56 0.15
C MET A 1 -12.25 -7.29 0.80
N LEU A 2 -12.21 -6.60 1.93
CA LEU A 2 -10.95 -6.32 2.62
C LEU A 2 -10.24 -7.60 3.06
N GLU A 3 -10.97 -8.60 3.50
CA GLU A 3 -10.42 -9.89 3.88
C GLU A 3 -9.67 -10.57 2.74
N THR A 4 -10.22 -10.50 1.52
CA THR A 4 -9.59 -11.05 0.33
C THR A 4 -8.27 -10.33 0.03
N ILE A 5 -8.26 -9.01 0.16
CA ILE A 5 -7.07 -8.20 -0.04
C ILE A 5 -5.99 -8.56 0.99
N LEU A 6 -6.37 -8.66 2.25
CA LEU A 6 -5.43 -8.99 3.33
C LEU A 6 -4.86 -10.40 3.16
N SER A 7 -5.69 -11.37 2.74
CA SER A 7 -5.22 -12.73 2.46
C SER A 7 -4.23 -12.76 1.32
N PHE A 8 -4.49 -11.98 0.26
CA PHE A 8 -3.57 -11.87 -0.87
C PHE A 8 -2.23 -11.29 -0.42
N LEU A 9 -2.26 -10.19 0.34
CA LEU A 9 -1.04 -9.52 0.80
C LEU A 9 -0.21 -10.43 1.71
N ALA A 10 -0.85 -11.29 2.49
CA ALA A 10 -0.17 -12.23 3.37
C ALA A 10 0.74 -13.19 2.60
N LEU A 11 0.42 -13.49 1.33
CA LEU A 11 1.27 -14.32 0.48
C LEU A 11 2.65 -13.70 0.25
N PHE A 12 2.76 -12.39 0.42
CA PHE A 12 4.01 -11.64 0.24
C PHE A 12 4.57 -11.13 1.57
N ASN A 13 4.19 -11.77 2.67
CA ASN A 13 4.59 -11.36 4.02
C ASN A 13 4.20 -9.93 4.35
N CYS A 14 3.07 -9.48 3.81
CA CYS A 14 2.55 -8.15 4.05
C CYS A 14 1.37 -8.21 4.99
N TYR A 15 1.55 -7.70 6.20
CA TYR A 15 0.53 -7.68 7.26
C TYR A 15 0.35 -6.23 7.74
N PRO A 16 -0.46 -5.43 7.01
CA PRO A 16 -0.61 -4.01 7.38
C PRO A 16 -1.40 -3.85 8.67
N ASN A 17 -0.69 -3.61 9.75
CA ASN A 17 -1.28 -3.41 11.07
C ASN A 17 -1.62 -1.94 11.28
N ALA A 18 -2.82 -1.68 11.79
CA ALA A 18 -3.27 -0.34 12.16
C ALA A 18 -3.22 0.66 11.00
N ALA A 19 -3.36 0.19 9.77
CA ALA A 19 -3.46 1.06 8.61
C ALA A 19 -4.79 1.83 8.68
N VAL A 20 -4.72 3.14 8.49
CA VAL A 20 -5.90 3.99 8.46
C VAL A 20 -6.15 4.40 7.02
N ILE A 21 -7.35 4.10 6.52
CA ILE A 21 -7.76 4.49 5.17
C ILE A 21 -8.69 5.68 5.30
N THR A 22 -8.29 6.80 4.72
CA THR A 22 -9.01 8.07 4.85
C THR A 22 -9.38 8.62 3.48
N PRO A 23 -10.65 9.01 3.26
CA PRO A 23 -11.03 9.66 2.00
C PRO A 23 -10.25 10.96 1.80
N SER A 24 -9.83 11.22 0.56
CA SER A 24 -9.02 12.38 0.23
C SER A 24 -9.26 12.79 -1.22
N ASN A 25 -8.76 13.96 -1.60
CA ASN A 25 -8.80 14.43 -2.99
C ASN A 25 -7.73 13.75 -3.85
N SER A 26 -6.78 13.07 -3.24
CA SER A 26 -5.70 12.35 -3.92
C SER A 26 -5.51 10.97 -3.30
N THR A 27 -5.01 10.03 -4.09
CA THR A 27 -4.68 8.69 -3.60
C THR A 27 -3.19 8.60 -3.36
N PHE A 28 -2.80 8.37 -2.11
CA PHE A 28 -1.39 8.22 -1.75
C PHE A 28 -1.26 7.60 -0.36
N PHE A 29 -0.09 7.04 -0.09
CA PHE A 29 0.29 6.57 1.23
C PHE A 29 1.18 7.63 1.86
N LEU A 30 0.76 8.14 3.02
CA LEU A 30 1.58 9.08 3.78
C LEU A 30 2.44 8.30 4.76
N ALA A 31 3.71 8.19 4.45
CA ALA A 31 4.69 7.51 5.31
C ALA A 31 5.13 8.45 6.43
N GLY A 32 4.21 8.79 7.29
CA GLY A 32 4.50 9.57 8.48
C GLY A 32 4.57 8.65 9.70
N GLU A 33 4.42 9.22 10.87
CA GLU A 33 4.48 8.46 12.12
C GLU A 33 3.35 7.43 12.24
N ILE A 34 2.21 7.69 11.60
CA ILE A 34 1.01 6.87 11.73
C ILE A 34 0.68 6.04 10.50
N GLY A 35 1.41 6.20 9.40
CA GLY A 35 1.20 5.39 8.20
C GLY A 35 -0.22 5.46 7.65
N VAL A 36 -0.73 6.65 7.40
CA VAL A 36 -2.10 6.85 6.90
C VAL A 36 -2.16 6.67 5.39
N ILE A 37 -3.20 5.99 4.93
CA ILE A 37 -3.48 5.82 3.50
C ILE A 37 -4.62 6.76 3.13
N TYR A 38 -4.38 7.62 2.14
CA TYR A 38 -5.38 8.54 1.61
C TYR A 38 -5.87 8.02 0.27
N VAL A 39 -7.17 7.89 0.10
CA VAL A 39 -7.75 7.34 -1.13
C VAL A 39 -8.89 8.23 -1.60
N ARG A 40 -8.87 8.58 -2.88
CA ARG A 40 -10.00 9.27 -3.49
C ARG A 40 -11.20 8.32 -3.51
N PRO A 41 -12.43 8.79 -3.20
CA PRO A 41 -13.60 7.92 -3.20
C PRO A 41 -13.84 7.22 -4.54
N ASP A 42 -13.56 7.87 -5.67
CA ASP A 42 -13.72 7.28 -7.00
C ASP A 42 -12.61 6.27 -7.34
N MET A 43 -11.53 6.23 -6.54
CA MET A 43 -10.42 5.29 -6.69
C MET A 43 -10.41 4.23 -5.59
N MET A 44 -11.49 4.08 -4.87
CA MET A 44 -11.62 3.07 -3.80
C MET A 44 -11.87 1.69 -4.41
N LYS A 45 -10.86 1.15 -5.08
CA LYS A 45 -10.89 -0.13 -5.77
C LYS A 45 -9.90 -1.08 -5.14
N ASP A 46 -10.17 -2.39 -5.26
CA ASP A 46 -9.34 -3.42 -4.64
C ASP A 46 -7.86 -3.28 -4.99
N HIS A 47 -7.56 -3.14 -6.29
CA HIS A 47 -6.16 -3.08 -6.71
C HIS A 47 -5.45 -1.82 -6.22
N VAL A 48 -6.17 -0.71 -6.08
CA VAL A 48 -5.60 0.52 -5.53
C VAL A 48 -5.29 0.32 -4.06
N LEU A 49 -6.21 -0.32 -3.32
CA LEU A 49 -5.99 -0.62 -1.91
C LEU A 49 -4.82 -1.58 -1.72
N VAL A 50 -4.66 -2.57 -2.60
CA VAL A 50 -3.50 -3.48 -2.58
C VAL A 50 -2.21 -2.69 -2.69
N HIS A 51 -2.14 -1.76 -3.64
CA HIS A 51 -0.96 -0.93 -3.87
C HIS A 51 -0.61 -0.11 -2.62
N GLU A 52 -1.60 0.61 -2.07
CA GLU A 52 -1.36 1.49 -0.92
C GLU A 52 -1.10 0.70 0.37
N LEU A 53 -1.77 -0.42 0.58
CA LEU A 53 -1.51 -1.27 1.73
C LEU A 53 -0.12 -1.90 1.67
N TYR A 54 0.35 -2.21 0.46
CA TYR A 54 1.70 -2.72 0.29
C TYR A 54 2.75 -1.66 0.68
N HIS A 55 2.50 -0.39 0.33
CA HIS A 55 3.35 0.71 0.79
C HIS A 55 3.39 0.79 2.31
N HIS A 56 2.26 0.54 2.98
CA HIS A 56 2.22 0.50 4.44
C HIS A 56 3.16 -0.59 4.97
N CYS A 57 3.15 -1.76 4.34
CA CYS A 57 4.06 -2.85 4.73
C CYS A 57 5.53 -2.48 4.51
N GLN A 58 5.85 -1.81 3.41
CA GLN A 58 7.20 -1.34 3.14
C GLN A 58 7.67 -0.37 4.23
N TRP A 59 6.77 0.54 4.63
CA TRP A 59 7.03 1.49 5.70
C TRP A 59 7.28 0.77 7.03
N GLN A 60 6.46 -0.23 7.35
CA GLN A 60 6.64 -1.03 8.58
C GLN A 60 7.98 -1.76 8.58
N LYS A 61 8.35 -2.39 7.45
CA LYS A 61 9.60 -3.13 7.33
C LYS A 61 10.83 -2.23 7.42
N ALA A 62 10.69 -0.98 7.04
CA ALA A 62 11.75 0.01 7.12
C ALA A 62 11.85 0.67 8.51
N GLY A 63 11.18 0.12 9.52
CA GLY A 63 11.18 0.69 10.85
C GLY A 63 10.33 1.94 10.98
N LYS A 64 9.24 1.98 10.24
CA LYS A 64 8.30 3.12 10.20
C LYS A 64 8.96 4.40 9.68
N LYS A 65 9.75 4.27 8.63
CA LYS A 65 10.44 5.39 8.01
C LYS A 65 10.01 5.55 6.55
N PRO A 66 9.84 6.79 6.08
CA PRO A 66 9.60 7.05 4.66
C PRO A 66 10.87 6.75 3.86
N ALA A 67 10.73 6.67 2.53
CA ALA A 67 11.89 6.54 1.65
C ALA A 67 12.79 7.77 1.84
N GLN A 68 14.10 7.53 2.00
CA GLN A 68 15.06 8.58 2.29
C GLN A 68 15.72 9.13 1.02
N THR A 69 15.66 8.37 -0.07
CA THR A 69 16.28 8.75 -1.33
C THR A 69 15.30 8.55 -2.46
N TRP A 70 15.58 9.17 -3.60
CA TRP A 70 14.78 8.99 -4.81
C TRP A 70 14.80 7.53 -5.26
N ASP A 71 15.95 6.86 -5.16
CA ASP A 71 16.08 5.45 -5.56
C ASP A 71 15.25 4.54 -4.67
N GLU A 72 15.22 4.79 -3.36
CA GLU A 72 14.37 4.03 -2.44
C GLU A 72 12.89 4.22 -2.77
N TRP A 73 12.49 5.47 -3.04
CA TRP A 73 11.11 5.79 -3.39
C TRP A 73 10.70 5.04 -4.65
N ARG A 74 11.54 5.10 -5.68
CA ARG A 74 11.25 4.44 -6.95
C ARG A 74 11.18 2.92 -6.79
N HIS A 75 12.09 2.34 -6.01
CA HIS A 75 12.09 0.91 -5.74
C HIS A 75 10.80 0.47 -5.05
N ARG A 76 10.34 1.24 -4.05
CA ARG A 76 9.08 0.96 -3.36
C ARG A 76 7.89 1.04 -4.30
N GLU A 77 7.86 2.04 -5.18
CA GLU A 77 6.79 2.21 -6.17
C GLU A 77 6.76 1.05 -7.16
N GLU A 78 7.90 0.66 -7.68
CA GLU A 78 8.00 -0.46 -8.63
C GLU A 78 7.53 -1.76 -7.99
N GLU A 79 7.91 -2.01 -6.75
CA GLU A 79 7.52 -3.20 -6.04
C GLU A 79 6.00 -3.21 -5.78
N ALA A 80 5.45 -2.11 -5.32
CA ALA A 80 4.01 -1.99 -5.07
C ALA A 80 3.20 -2.15 -6.36
N ALA A 81 3.67 -1.55 -7.45
CA ALA A 81 3.01 -1.70 -8.75
C ALA A 81 3.04 -3.13 -9.24
N LYS A 82 4.12 -3.85 -8.99
CA LYS A 82 4.24 -5.26 -9.35
C LYS A 82 3.25 -6.13 -8.57
N ILE A 83 3.10 -5.86 -7.29
CA ILE A 83 2.15 -6.59 -6.44
C ILE A 83 0.71 -6.30 -6.89
N GLU A 84 0.42 -5.06 -7.21
CA GLU A 84 -0.89 -4.67 -7.75
C GLU A 84 -1.19 -5.41 -9.06
N ASP A 85 -0.22 -5.49 -9.96
CA ASP A 85 -0.35 -6.22 -11.24
C ASP A 85 -0.65 -7.70 -11.02
N ILE A 86 0.03 -8.33 -10.08
CA ILE A 86 -0.22 -9.73 -9.74
C ILE A 86 -1.67 -9.89 -9.28
N TYR A 87 -2.14 -8.98 -8.43
CA TYR A 87 -3.52 -9.03 -7.96
C TYR A 87 -4.53 -8.90 -9.10
N LEU A 88 -4.29 -7.96 -10.02
CA LEU A 88 -5.17 -7.76 -11.17
C LEU A 88 -5.23 -8.99 -12.07
N ASN A 89 -4.13 -9.71 -12.22
CA ASN A 89 -4.05 -10.90 -13.06
C ASN A 89 -4.70 -12.13 -12.44
N LEU A 90 -5.03 -12.09 -11.15
CA LEU A 90 -5.75 -13.18 -10.48
C LEU A 90 -7.26 -13.12 -10.69
N LYS A 91 -7.76 -12.03 -11.23
CA LYS A 91 -9.21 -11.82 -11.43
C LYS A 91 -9.69 -12.21 -12.80
#